data_a0cef7868f280438423f1337a8e1e383
#
_entry.id   a0cef7868f280438423f1337a8e1e383
#
_cell.length_a   1.000
_cell.length_b   1.000
_cell.length_c   1.000
_cell.angle_alpha   90.00
_cell.angle_beta   90.00
_cell.angle_gamma   90.00
#
_symmetry.space_group_name_H-M   'P 1'
#
loop_
_entity.id
_entity.type
_entity.pdbx_description
1 polymer ?
#
loop_
_entity_poly.entity_id
_entity_poly.type
_entity_poly.pdbx_seq_one_letter_code
_entity_poly.pdbx_strand_id
1 'polypeptide(L)'
;MKTSVRVPVGAGLAALLLAAGAVGCSKDEGADKSPEMTPAAAVAKAAKNTEDISSLHYRMKGRAPEEGRVEAEAEMQLKPTVAMAMKMKAPDQGVDATAEIRLVDKALYLNGGAEAAKEMDGKSWIKFDLAAMGADKELGELGSASQADKNPAAESTFLTGAKDVEKVGTETVDGVQTTHYKGTVTLDALEKSLADEDKATQDQRRKSLEQYEKMGVDKLTMDMWIDGDDQAKQFRMRGDADKGPLDMTVTFLGFNEPVKVTAPPAGETVDLAEMMQEGRTG
;
A
#
# COMPACT_ATOMS: atom_id res chain seq x y z
N MET A 1 27.62 70.40 24.01
CA MET A 1 27.43 70.48 25.46
C MET A 1 27.50 69.08 25.97
N LYS A 2 28.70 68.57 26.39
CA LYS A 2 29.22 68.61 27.79
C LYS A 2 28.08 68.15 28.72
N THR A 3 28.13 67.04 29.44
CA THR A 3 29.07 66.73 30.52
C THR A 3 29.01 65.26 30.94
N SER A 4 30.17 64.74 31.22
CA SER A 4 30.55 63.53 31.93
C SER A 4 30.36 63.66 33.44
N VAL A 5 30.22 62.52 34.19
CA VAL A 5 30.72 62.24 35.55
C VAL A 5 30.54 60.77 35.87
N ARG A 6 31.51 59.88 35.95
CA ARG A 6 32.51 59.45 36.95
C ARG A 6 31.93 58.63 38.12
N VAL A 7 32.46 57.39 38.18
CA VAL A 7 32.64 56.30 39.17
C VAL A 7 32.90 56.80 40.64
N PRO A 8 32.63 55.93 41.68
CA PRO A 8 33.69 55.09 42.20
C PRO A 8 33.22 53.64 42.68
N VAL A 9 34.01 52.64 42.40
CA VAL A 9 34.92 51.82 43.21
C VAL A 9 34.54 51.59 44.69
N GLY A 10 34.36 50.33 45.03
CA GLY A 10 34.29 49.80 46.38
C GLY A 10 34.71 48.32 46.40
N ALA A 11 35.92 48.08 46.83
CA ALA A 11 36.53 46.73 46.97
C ALA A 11 36.08 46.05 48.26
N GLY A 12 36.01 44.72 48.22
CA GLY A 12 35.81 43.87 49.39
C GLY A 12 36.29 42.44 49.13
N LEU A 13 37.53 42.20 49.53
CA LEU A 13 38.15 40.90 49.60
C LEU A 13 37.57 40.04 50.72
N ALA A 14 37.32 38.76 50.48
CA ALA A 14 37.58 37.68 51.45
C ALA A 14 37.73 36.34 50.74
N ALA A 15 38.89 35.73 50.95
CA ALA A 15 39.29 34.42 50.48
C ALA A 15 38.86 33.30 51.45
N LEU A 16 38.88 32.07 50.95
CA LEU A 16 39.36 30.81 51.54
C LEU A 16 38.36 29.68 51.22
N LEU A 17 38.72 28.60 50.71
CA LEU A 17 39.62 27.48 50.73
C LEU A 17 39.01 26.27 49.94
N LEU A 18 39.77 25.77 49.06
CA LEU A 18 40.04 24.41 48.64
C LEU A 18 39.19 23.25 49.20
N ALA A 19 38.54 22.54 48.34
CA ALA A 19 38.46 21.10 48.40
C ALA A 19 38.53 20.54 46.97
N ALA A 20 39.61 19.81 46.68
CA ALA A 20 39.81 19.09 45.45
C ALA A 20 38.87 17.86 45.41
N GLY A 21 38.05 17.81 44.40
CA GLY A 21 37.27 16.66 43.99
C GLY A 21 37.41 16.53 42.46
N ALA A 22 38.41 15.79 42.02
CA ALA A 22 38.50 15.40 40.62
C ALA A 22 37.40 14.38 40.33
N VAL A 23 36.29 14.85 39.76
CA VAL A 23 35.34 14.01 39.07
C VAL A 23 35.50 14.35 37.59
N GLY A 24 36.01 13.41 36.81
CA GLY A 24 36.15 13.51 35.38
C GLY A 24 34.80 13.82 34.73
N CYS A 25 34.66 14.99 34.18
CA CYS A 25 33.67 15.23 33.16
C CYS A 25 34.09 14.53 31.89
N SER A 26 33.70 13.28 31.73
CA SER A 26 33.48 12.74 30.41
C SER A 26 32.39 13.59 29.78
N LYS A 27 32.80 14.38 28.82
CA LYS A 27 31.92 15.13 27.92
C LYS A 27 31.23 14.11 27.02
N ASP A 28 30.19 13.47 27.55
CA ASP A 28 29.19 12.83 26.71
C ASP A 28 28.43 13.98 26.05
N GLU A 29 28.71 14.19 24.79
CA GLU A 29 27.84 14.90 23.89
C GLU A 29 26.57 14.06 23.78
N GLY A 30 25.66 14.23 24.73
CA GLY A 30 24.28 13.77 24.63
C GLY A 30 23.65 14.54 23.49
N ALA A 31 23.79 14.03 22.27
CA ALA A 31 22.82 14.33 21.24
C ALA A 31 21.43 14.00 21.87
N ASP A 32 20.58 15.00 21.97
CA ASP A 32 19.15 14.82 22.22
C ASP A 32 18.62 13.84 21.15
N LYS A 33 18.73 12.54 21.42
CA LYS A 33 18.01 11.53 20.67
C LYS A 33 16.57 11.71 21.09
N SER A 34 15.79 12.36 20.26
CA SER A 34 14.33 12.23 20.34
C SER A 34 14.01 10.77 20.58
N PRO A 35 13.10 10.42 21.51
CA PRO A 35 12.81 9.03 21.82
C PRO A 35 12.49 8.27 20.54
N GLU A 36 13.27 7.24 20.25
CA GLU A 36 13.11 6.43 19.04
C GLU A 36 11.69 5.87 19.06
N MET A 37 10.94 6.09 17.99
CA MET A 37 9.56 5.63 17.85
C MET A 37 9.52 4.11 17.99
N THR A 38 8.57 3.58 18.76
CA THR A 38 8.41 2.12 18.87
C THR A 38 8.05 1.51 17.52
N PRO A 39 8.43 0.25 17.24
CA PRO A 39 8.09 -0.41 15.98
C PRO A 39 6.60 -0.34 15.65
N ALA A 40 5.73 -0.60 16.62
CA ALA A 40 4.28 -0.49 16.43
C ALA A 40 3.81 0.93 16.10
N ALA A 41 4.41 1.96 16.74
CA ALA A 41 4.08 3.35 16.43
C ALA A 41 4.54 3.77 15.02
N ALA A 42 5.70 3.28 14.56
CA ALA A 42 6.19 3.55 13.21
C ALA A 42 5.25 2.93 12.15
N VAL A 43 4.86 1.67 12.35
CA VAL A 43 3.91 0.99 11.47
C VAL A 43 2.55 1.69 11.48
N ALA A 44 2.04 2.09 12.64
CA ALA A 44 0.77 2.82 12.74
C ALA A 44 0.82 4.19 12.02
N LYS A 45 1.96 4.89 12.09
CA LYS A 45 2.16 6.16 11.39
C LYS A 45 2.18 5.94 9.87
N ALA A 46 2.89 4.94 9.38
CA ALA A 46 2.92 4.61 7.97
C ALA A 46 1.52 4.18 7.46
N ALA A 47 0.78 3.39 8.24
CA ALA A 47 -0.60 3.02 7.92
C ALA A 47 -1.50 4.25 7.78
N LYS A 48 -1.41 5.20 8.71
CA LYS A 48 -2.18 6.45 8.64
C LYS A 48 -1.87 7.27 7.37
N ASN A 49 -0.61 7.30 6.95
CA ASN A 49 -0.21 8.02 5.74
C ASN A 49 -0.82 7.40 4.45
N THR A 50 -1.36 6.19 4.51
CA THR A 50 -2.05 5.55 3.37
C THR A 50 -3.50 6.02 3.19
N GLU A 51 -4.13 6.62 4.20
CA GLU A 51 -5.54 7.03 4.17
C GLU A 51 -5.80 8.20 3.20
N ASP A 52 -4.83 9.09 3.03
CA ASP A 52 -4.94 10.29 2.20
C ASP A 52 -4.38 10.12 0.79
N ILE A 53 -4.05 8.89 0.38
CA ILE A 53 -3.53 8.62 -0.96
C ILE A 53 -4.62 8.87 -2.00
N SER A 54 -4.32 9.71 -3.00
CA SER A 54 -5.19 10.01 -4.12
C SER A 54 -4.89 9.20 -5.38
N SER A 55 -3.66 8.73 -5.50
CA SER A 55 -3.18 7.85 -6.58
C SER A 55 -1.96 7.05 -6.13
N LEU A 56 -1.73 5.92 -6.76
CA LEU A 56 -0.56 5.09 -6.51
C LEU A 56 -0.09 4.39 -7.79
N HIS A 57 1.21 4.21 -7.88
CA HIS A 57 1.86 3.33 -8.83
C HIS A 57 2.60 2.26 -8.06
N TYR A 58 2.39 0.99 -8.39
CA TYR A 58 2.99 -0.13 -7.67
C TYR A 58 3.32 -1.31 -8.58
N ARG A 59 4.25 -2.11 -8.11
CA ARG A 59 4.61 -3.39 -8.69
C ARG A 59 4.36 -4.48 -7.66
N MET A 60 3.75 -5.55 -8.10
CA MET A 60 3.48 -6.74 -7.31
C MET A 60 4.18 -7.93 -7.91
N LYS A 61 4.78 -8.77 -7.08
CA LYS A 61 5.39 -10.03 -7.51
C LYS A 61 5.33 -11.04 -6.38
N GLY A 62 5.21 -12.31 -6.75
CA GLY A 62 5.21 -13.37 -5.74
C GLY A 62 4.63 -14.65 -6.24
N ARG A 63 4.04 -15.39 -5.30
CA ARG A 63 3.36 -16.65 -5.52
C ARG A 63 1.99 -16.60 -4.85
N ALA A 64 0.97 -16.84 -5.64
CA ALA A 64 -0.40 -17.04 -5.16
C ALA A 64 -0.74 -18.53 -5.13
N PRO A 65 -1.57 -18.97 -4.17
CA PRO A 65 -2.09 -20.34 -4.15
C PRO A 65 -2.81 -20.64 -5.47
N GLU A 66 -2.63 -21.85 -6.03
CA GLU A 66 -3.17 -22.32 -7.32
C GLU A 66 -2.53 -21.67 -8.57
N GLU A 67 -2.42 -20.34 -8.63
CA GLU A 67 -1.93 -19.62 -9.80
C GLU A 67 -0.41 -19.75 -9.99
N GLY A 68 0.32 -20.02 -8.90
CA GLY A 68 1.78 -20.06 -8.94
C GLY A 68 2.41 -18.67 -8.93
N ARG A 69 3.44 -18.45 -9.74
CA ARG A 69 4.10 -17.13 -9.81
C ARG A 69 3.22 -16.13 -10.54
N VAL A 70 3.12 -14.94 -9.94
CA VAL A 70 2.42 -13.78 -10.50
C VAL A 70 3.30 -12.55 -10.41
N GLU A 71 3.22 -11.73 -11.45
CA GLU A 71 3.84 -10.41 -11.51
C GLU A 71 2.81 -9.43 -12.04
N ALA A 72 2.73 -8.25 -11.45
CA ALA A 72 1.86 -7.19 -11.93
C ALA A 72 2.49 -5.82 -11.73
N GLU A 73 2.15 -4.90 -12.59
CA GLU A 73 2.42 -3.47 -12.45
C GLU A 73 1.13 -2.71 -12.68
N ALA A 74 0.81 -1.77 -11.82
CA ALA A 74 -0.45 -1.04 -11.88
C ALA A 74 -0.28 0.43 -11.51
N GLU A 75 -1.03 1.25 -12.21
CA GLU A 75 -1.28 2.65 -11.91
C GLU A 75 -2.76 2.80 -11.52
N MET A 76 -3.02 3.45 -10.40
CA MET A 76 -4.37 3.61 -9.89
C MET A 76 -4.60 5.05 -9.43
N GLN A 77 -5.65 5.67 -9.92
CA GLN A 77 -6.23 6.89 -9.37
C GLN A 77 -7.40 6.52 -8.46
N LEU A 78 -7.40 7.02 -7.24
CA LEU A 78 -8.42 6.78 -6.23
C LEU A 78 -9.41 7.95 -6.11
N LYS A 79 -8.92 9.17 -6.32
CA LYS A 79 -9.70 10.43 -6.18
C LYS A 79 -9.36 11.37 -7.34
N PRO A 80 -10.30 12.19 -7.88
CA PRO A 80 -11.72 12.26 -7.52
C PRO A 80 -12.56 11.16 -8.15
N THR A 81 -12.08 10.51 -9.22
CA THR A 81 -12.73 9.38 -9.91
C THR A 81 -11.74 8.23 -9.99
N VAL A 82 -12.28 6.99 -9.87
CA VAL A 82 -11.44 5.81 -9.98
C VAL A 82 -11.04 5.58 -11.42
N ALA A 83 -9.74 5.38 -11.62
CA ALA A 83 -9.20 4.84 -12.86
C ALA A 83 -8.05 3.91 -12.52
N MET A 84 -7.88 2.84 -13.27
CA MET A 84 -6.81 1.86 -13.04
C MET A 84 -6.34 1.28 -14.37
N ALA A 85 -5.04 1.11 -14.50
CA ALA A 85 -4.43 0.27 -15.51
C ALA A 85 -3.49 -0.72 -14.81
N MET A 86 -3.67 -2.01 -15.10
CA MET A 86 -2.87 -3.08 -14.53
C MET A 86 -2.44 -4.04 -15.64
N LYS A 87 -1.16 -4.37 -15.67
CA LYS A 87 -0.59 -5.42 -16.51
C LYS A 87 -0.13 -6.55 -15.62
N MET A 88 -0.54 -7.76 -15.96
CA MET A 88 -0.22 -8.97 -15.20
C MET A 88 0.47 -10.00 -16.08
N LYS A 89 1.31 -10.83 -15.43
CA LYS A 89 1.96 -12.00 -16.02
C LYS A 89 1.82 -13.17 -15.05
N ALA A 90 1.52 -14.34 -15.58
CA ALA A 90 1.48 -15.60 -14.84
C ALA A 90 2.44 -16.61 -15.50
N PRO A 91 3.75 -16.53 -15.21
CA PRO A 91 4.78 -17.32 -15.92
C PRO A 91 4.60 -18.83 -15.79
N ASP A 92 3.93 -19.30 -14.74
CA ASP A 92 3.70 -20.72 -14.52
C ASP A 92 2.51 -21.26 -15.34
N GLN A 93 1.68 -20.37 -15.90
CA GLN A 93 0.52 -20.72 -16.74
C GLN A 93 0.82 -20.70 -18.25
N GLY A 94 2.05 -20.40 -18.63
CA GLY A 94 2.51 -20.36 -20.02
C GLY A 94 3.35 -19.13 -20.34
N VAL A 95 4.13 -19.24 -21.43
CA VAL A 95 5.13 -18.19 -21.78
C VAL A 95 4.50 -16.87 -22.12
N ASP A 96 3.24 -16.86 -22.55
CA ASP A 96 2.48 -15.69 -23.00
C ASP A 96 1.26 -15.36 -22.14
N ALA A 97 1.16 -15.95 -20.92
CA ALA A 97 0.05 -15.69 -20.01
C ALA A 97 0.17 -14.26 -19.44
N THR A 98 -0.24 -13.30 -20.26
CA THR A 98 -0.33 -11.88 -19.92
C THR A 98 -1.78 -11.44 -20.00
N ALA A 99 -2.18 -10.58 -19.06
CA ALA A 99 -3.46 -9.91 -19.09
C ALA A 99 -3.28 -8.42 -18.80
N GLU A 100 -4.09 -7.60 -19.41
CA GLU A 100 -4.17 -6.18 -19.06
C GLU A 100 -5.60 -5.83 -18.69
N ILE A 101 -5.75 -5.10 -17.59
CA ILE A 101 -7.04 -4.64 -17.07
C ILE A 101 -7.00 -3.13 -17.06
N ARG A 102 -8.06 -2.49 -17.57
CA ARG A 102 -8.24 -1.03 -17.39
C ARG A 102 -9.65 -0.77 -16.85
N LEU A 103 -9.72 0.12 -15.88
CA LEU A 103 -10.96 0.69 -15.40
C LEU A 103 -10.90 2.19 -15.69
N VAL A 104 -11.77 2.67 -16.56
CA VAL A 104 -11.84 4.07 -16.96
C VAL A 104 -13.23 4.39 -17.45
N ASP A 105 -13.74 5.59 -17.15
CA ASP A 105 -15.06 6.07 -17.58
C ASP A 105 -16.21 5.11 -17.21
N LYS A 106 -16.13 4.46 -16.04
CA LYS A 106 -17.10 3.48 -15.53
C LYS A 106 -17.20 2.21 -16.39
N ALA A 107 -16.23 1.93 -17.22
CA ALA A 107 -16.11 0.70 -17.98
C ALA A 107 -14.87 -0.07 -17.59
N LEU A 108 -15.02 -1.38 -17.48
CA LEU A 108 -13.92 -2.33 -17.28
C LEU A 108 -13.52 -2.90 -18.63
N TYR A 109 -12.24 -2.84 -18.95
CA TYR A 109 -11.66 -3.39 -20.15
C TYR A 109 -10.70 -4.51 -19.76
N LEU A 110 -10.88 -5.68 -20.36
CA LEU A 110 -10.00 -6.83 -20.18
C LEU A 110 -9.33 -7.15 -21.51
N ASN A 111 -8.00 -7.23 -21.50
CA ASN A 111 -7.21 -7.69 -22.64
C ASN A 111 -6.76 -9.14 -22.39
N GLY A 112 -7.18 -10.05 -23.25
CA GLY A 112 -6.79 -11.47 -23.21
C GLY A 112 -5.59 -11.79 -24.09
N GLY A 113 -4.89 -10.77 -24.62
CA GLY A 113 -3.70 -10.96 -25.45
C GLY A 113 -4.01 -11.53 -26.84
N ALA A 114 -2.97 -12.13 -27.43
CA ALA A 114 -3.04 -12.65 -28.80
C ALA A 114 -4.00 -13.84 -28.98
N GLU A 115 -4.21 -14.62 -27.94
CA GLU A 115 -5.14 -15.76 -28.00
C GLU A 115 -6.59 -15.27 -28.09
N ALA A 116 -6.97 -14.32 -27.24
CA ALA A 116 -8.29 -13.71 -27.30
C ALA A 116 -8.54 -13.01 -28.66
N ALA A 117 -7.52 -12.36 -29.21
CA ALA A 117 -7.62 -11.72 -30.52
C ALA A 117 -7.91 -12.70 -31.67
N LYS A 118 -7.42 -13.93 -31.60
CA LYS A 118 -7.74 -14.97 -32.60
C LYS A 118 -9.20 -15.38 -32.59
N GLU A 119 -9.83 -15.38 -31.41
CA GLU A 119 -11.23 -15.78 -31.23
C GLU A 119 -12.22 -14.62 -31.46
N MET A 120 -11.72 -13.37 -31.47
CA MET A 120 -12.55 -12.15 -31.54
C MET A 120 -12.22 -11.29 -32.79
N ASP A 121 -12.00 -11.92 -33.94
CA ASP A 121 -11.78 -11.23 -35.22
C ASP A 121 -10.67 -10.15 -35.16
N GLY A 122 -9.58 -10.44 -34.46
CA GLY A 122 -8.43 -9.54 -34.29
C GLY A 122 -8.58 -8.53 -33.16
N LYS A 123 -9.70 -8.50 -32.46
CA LYS A 123 -9.91 -7.64 -31.29
C LYS A 123 -9.39 -8.32 -30.04
N SER A 124 -8.53 -7.65 -29.28
CA SER A 124 -7.92 -8.21 -28.07
C SER A 124 -8.58 -7.75 -26.76
N TRP A 125 -9.47 -6.76 -26.84
CA TRP A 125 -10.12 -6.18 -25.69
C TRP A 125 -11.62 -6.49 -25.62
N ILE A 126 -12.09 -6.76 -24.40
CA ILE A 126 -13.52 -6.86 -24.09
C ILE A 126 -13.88 -5.71 -23.16
N LYS A 127 -14.89 -4.93 -23.54
CA LYS A 127 -15.46 -3.87 -22.71
C LYS A 127 -16.69 -4.36 -21.97
N PHE A 128 -16.72 -4.13 -20.68
CA PHE A 128 -17.85 -4.32 -19.79
C PHE A 128 -18.33 -2.92 -19.36
N ASP A 129 -19.45 -2.47 -19.88
CA ASP A 129 -20.09 -1.26 -19.39
C ASP A 129 -20.85 -1.59 -18.10
N LEU A 130 -20.26 -1.18 -16.98
CA LEU A 130 -20.75 -1.54 -15.66
C LEU A 130 -22.09 -0.87 -15.37
N ALA A 131 -22.36 0.32 -15.94
CA ALA A 131 -23.65 1.00 -15.82
C ALA A 131 -24.74 0.28 -16.61
N ALA A 132 -24.44 -0.13 -17.85
CA ALA A 132 -25.38 -0.87 -18.70
C ALA A 132 -25.74 -2.25 -18.12
N MET A 133 -24.84 -2.84 -17.33
CA MET A 133 -25.04 -4.14 -16.66
C MET A 133 -25.80 -4.02 -15.33
N GLY A 134 -26.26 -2.82 -14.96
CA GLY A 134 -26.94 -2.57 -13.68
C GLY A 134 -26.02 -2.61 -12.46
N ALA A 135 -24.72 -2.57 -12.71
CA ALA A 135 -23.67 -2.58 -11.68
C ALA A 135 -23.40 -1.18 -11.09
N ASP A 136 -24.36 -0.25 -11.21
CA ASP A 136 -24.24 1.09 -10.62
C ASP A 136 -24.08 1.06 -9.10
N LYS A 137 -24.64 0.05 -8.43
CA LYS A 137 -24.43 -0.15 -6.99
C LYS A 137 -23.03 -0.66 -6.71
N GLU A 138 -22.58 -1.67 -7.48
CA GLU A 138 -21.21 -2.20 -7.38
C GLU A 138 -20.17 -1.15 -7.83
N LEU A 139 -20.53 -0.27 -8.78
CA LEU A 139 -19.71 0.89 -9.15
C LEU A 139 -19.69 1.97 -8.08
N GLY A 140 -20.81 2.21 -7.41
CA GLY A 140 -20.86 3.09 -6.24
C GLY A 140 -20.02 2.52 -5.10
N GLU A 141 -20.04 1.22 -4.93
CA GLU A 141 -19.18 0.48 -4.01
C GLU A 141 -17.73 0.44 -4.51
N LEU A 142 -17.46 0.28 -5.81
CA LEU A 142 -16.15 0.48 -6.44
C LEU A 142 -15.67 1.93 -6.33
N GLY A 143 -16.59 2.89 -6.28
CA GLY A 143 -16.32 4.32 -6.20
C GLY A 143 -16.09 4.85 -4.77
N SER A 144 -16.59 4.21 -3.72
CA SER A 144 -16.53 4.76 -2.37
C SER A 144 -15.89 3.84 -1.32
N ALA A 145 -16.23 2.57 -1.28
CA ALA A 145 -15.71 1.65 -0.25
C ALA A 145 -14.79 0.58 -0.83
N SER A 146 -15.03 0.11 -2.05
CA SER A 146 -14.21 -0.94 -2.68
C SER A 146 -12.91 -0.43 -3.32
N GLN A 147 -12.67 0.88 -3.33
CA GLN A 147 -11.36 1.41 -3.72
C GLN A 147 -10.28 1.05 -2.73
N ALA A 148 -10.61 1.06 -1.46
CA ALA A 148 -9.72 0.59 -0.44
C ALA A 148 -9.47 -0.93 -0.59
N ASP A 149 -10.47 -1.77 -1.01
CA ASP A 149 -10.33 -3.21 -1.23
C ASP A 149 -9.32 -3.58 -2.31
N LYS A 150 -9.14 -2.72 -3.29
CA LYS A 150 -8.18 -2.93 -4.38
C LYS A 150 -6.90 -2.10 -4.21
N ASN A 151 -6.82 -1.31 -3.15
CA ASN A 151 -5.63 -0.56 -2.81
C ASN A 151 -4.69 -1.45 -1.97
N PRO A 152 -3.58 -1.94 -2.54
CA PRO A 152 -2.65 -2.76 -1.78
C PRO A 152 -2.05 -2.02 -0.58
N ALA A 153 -2.07 -0.69 -0.58
CA ALA A 153 -1.66 0.07 0.60
C ALA A 153 -2.57 -0.16 1.81
N ALA A 154 -3.87 -0.45 1.59
CA ALA A 154 -4.78 -0.81 2.68
C ALA A 154 -4.42 -2.15 3.33
N GLU A 155 -3.97 -3.15 2.56
CA GLU A 155 -3.51 -4.43 3.12
C GLU A 155 -2.24 -4.27 3.96
N SER A 156 -1.37 -3.32 3.61
CA SER A 156 -0.19 -3.05 4.43
C SER A 156 -0.55 -2.65 5.86
N THR A 157 -1.73 -2.08 6.08
CA THR A 157 -2.22 -1.68 7.41
C THR A 157 -2.52 -2.86 8.33
N PHE A 158 -2.67 -4.09 7.81
CA PHE A 158 -2.90 -5.28 8.64
C PHE A 158 -1.79 -5.51 9.66
N LEU A 159 -0.57 -5.08 9.37
CA LEU A 159 0.54 -5.16 10.32
C LEU A 159 0.29 -4.38 11.63
N THR A 160 -0.60 -3.38 11.63
CA THR A 160 -0.98 -2.66 12.86
C THR A 160 -1.69 -3.56 13.88
N GLY A 161 -2.32 -4.64 13.42
CA GLY A 161 -2.97 -5.65 14.27
C GLY A 161 -2.00 -6.64 14.91
N ALA A 162 -0.72 -6.65 14.52
CA ALA A 162 0.29 -7.52 15.09
C ALA A 162 0.73 -7.03 16.48
N LYS A 163 0.85 -7.97 17.43
CA LYS A 163 1.32 -7.69 18.79
C LYS A 163 2.84 -7.84 18.94
N ASP A 164 3.47 -8.46 17.98
CA ASP A 164 4.89 -8.84 17.95
C ASP A 164 5.68 -8.02 16.92
N VAL A 165 5.26 -6.79 16.62
CA VAL A 165 5.97 -5.93 15.66
C VAL A 165 7.37 -5.64 16.17
N GLU A 166 8.37 -6.00 15.38
CA GLU A 166 9.79 -5.77 15.66
C GLU A 166 10.47 -4.99 14.52
N LYS A 167 11.51 -4.24 14.86
CA LYS A 167 12.42 -3.61 13.89
C LYS A 167 13.49 -4.63 13.53
N VAL A 168 13.53 -5.03 12.26
CA VAL A 168 14.49 -5.99 11.74
C VAL A 168 15.83 -5.32 11.43
N GLY A 169 15.79 -4.14 10.81
CA GLY A 169 17.00 -3.43 10.42
C GLY A 169 16.72 -2.31 9.42
N THR A 170 17.76 -1.92 8.69
CA THR A 170 17.68 -0.91 7.63
C THR A 170 18.07 -1.55 6.31
N GLU A 171 17.28 -1.35 5.27
CA GLU A 171 17.48 -1.93 3.95
C GLU A 171 17.24 -0.87 2.86
N THR A 172 17.74 -1.12 1.66
CA THR A 172 17.47 -0.26 0.49
C THR A 172 16.47 -0.94 -0.43
N VAL A 173 15.35 -0.30 -0.69
CA VAL A 173 14.30 -0.76 -1.62
C VAL A 173 14.20 0.21 -2.78
N ASP A 174 14.46 -0.27 -3.99
CA ASP A 174 14.48 0.54 -5.24
C ASP A 174 15.27 1.87 -5.08
N GLY A 175 16.45 1.81 -4.44
CA GLY A 175 17.33 2.97 -4.22
C GLY A 175 16.95 3.86 -3.03
N VAL A 176 15.84 3.60 -2.35
CA VAL A 176 15.38 4.35 -1.17
C VAL A 176 15.80 3.62 0.10
N GLN A 177 16.41 4.33 1.04
CA GLN A 177 16.74 3.78 2.36
C GLN A 177 15.47 3.65 3.19
N THR A 178 15.24 2.47 3.76
CA THR A 178 14.04 2.13 4.53
C THR A 178 14.39 1.46 5.84
N THR A 179 13.51 1.53 6.80
CA THR A 179 13.53 0.70 8.01
C THR A 179 12.56 -0.46 7.82
N HIS A 180 13.05 -1.68 8.02
CA HIS A 180 12.30 -2.92 7.90
C HIS A 180 11.66 -3.29 9.22
N TYR A 181 10.36 -3.50 9.21
CA TYR A 181 9.55 -4.00 10.32
C TYR A 181 8.90 -5.32 9.93
N LYS A 182 8.67 -6.18 10.94
CA LYS A 182 8.06 -7.48 10.75
C LYS A 182 7.14 -7.79 11.92
N GLY A 183 6.07 -8.54 11.66
CA GLY A 183 5.14 -9.02 12.67
C GLY A 183 4.28 -10.14 12.14
N THR A 184 3.52 -10.75 13.05
CA THR A 184 2.60 -11.85 12.74
C THR A 184 1.18 -11.47 13.13
N VAL A 185 0.24 -11.72 12.23
CA VAL A 185 -1.18 -11.40 12.40
C VAL A 185 -1.99 -12.65 12.15
N THR A 186 -2.92 -12.97 13.05
CA THR A 186 -3.95 -13.99 12.81
C THR A 186 -5.21 -13.34 12.26
N LEU A 187 -5.97 -14.06 11.45
CA LEU A 187 -7.24 -13.54 10.92
C LEU A 187 -8.21 -13.18 12.06
N ASP A 188 -8.26 -13.97 13.13
CA ASP A 188 -9.01 -13.66 14.34
C ASP A 188 -8.62 -12.31 14.99
N ALA A 189 -7.32 -11.99 14.99
CA ALA A 189 -6.85 -10.72 15.55
C ALA A 189 -7.24 -9.54 14.66
N LEU A 190 -7.17 -9.73 13.34
CA LEU A 190 -7.63 -8.74 12.37
C LEU A 190 -9.13 -8.51 12.48
N GLU A 191 -9.95 -9.56 12.55
CA GLU A 191 -11.39 -9.42 12.69
C GLU A 191 -11.76 -8.65 13.96
N LYS A 192 -11.10 -8.94 15.08
CA LYS A 192 -11.31 -8.20 16.33
C LYS A 192 -10.93 -6.73 16.24
N SER A 193 -9.90 -6.39 15.47
CA SER A 193 -9.48 -4.99 15.27
C SER A 193 -10.47 -4.17 14.44
N LEU A 194 -11.36 -4.82 13.69
CA LEU A 194 -12.37 -4.13 12.89
C LEU A 194 -13.46 -3.48 13.74
N ALA A 195 -13.63 -3.88 14.99
CA ALA A 195 -14.71 -3.38 15.86
C ALA A 195 -14.67 -1.87 16.08
N ASP A 196 -13.49 -1.26 15.96
CA ASP A 196 -13.26 0.17 16.18
C ASP A 196 -13.30 0.99 14.87
N GLU A 197 -13.49 0.33 13.73
CA GLU A 197 -13.52 0.96 12.41
C GLU A 197 -14.95 1.38 12.03
N ASP A 198 -15.09 2.28 11.05
CA ASP A 198 -16.40 2.59 10.47
C ASP A 198 -16.95 1.39 9.69
N LYS A 199 -18.29 1.37 9.50
CA LYS A 199 -18.98 0.22 8.93
C LYS A 199 -18.51 -0.12 7.50
N ALA A 200 -18.20 0.87 6.67
CA ALA A 200 -17.77 0.63 5.30
C ALA A 200 -16.40 -0.05 5.29
N THR A 201 -15.47 0.44 6.11
CA THR A 201 -14.15 -0.16 6.32
C THR A 201 -14.26 -1.58 6.89
N GLN A 202 -15.16 -1.81 7.88
CA GLN A 202 -15.42 -3.14 8.43
C GLN A 202 -15.88 -4.14 7.35
N ASP A 203 -16.92 -3.78 6.59
CA ASP A 203 -17.52 -4.66 5.58
C ASP A 203 -16.49 -5.03 4.50
N GLN A 204 -15.66 -4.09 4.16
CA GLN A 204 -14.58 -4.27 3.21
C GLN A 204 -13.48 -5.21 3.71
N ARG A 205 -12.89 -4.89 4.85
CA ARG A 205 -11.81 -5.70 5.42
C ARG A 205 -12.29 -7.12 5.70
N ARG A 206 -13.56 -7.30 6.10
CA ARG A 206 -14.15 -8.62 6.28
C ARG A 206 -14.18 -9.42 4.99
N LYS A 207 -14.49 -8.81 3.83
CA LYS A 207 -14.42 -9.50 2.53
C LYS A 207 -13.00 -9.99 2.22
N SER A 208 -11.98 -9.16 2.51
CA SER A 208 -10.58 -9.60 2.36
C SER A 208 -10.23 -10.77 3.29
N LEU A 209 -10.64 -10.70 4.55
CA LEU A 209 -10.43 -11.80 5.51
C LEU A 209 -11.09 -13.10 5.07
N GLU A 210 -12.35 -13.04 4.61
CA GLU A 210 -13.06 -14.20 4.05
C GLU A 210 -12.33 -14.84 2.86
N GLN A 211 -11.60 -14.05 2.06
CA GLN A 211 -10.80 -14.61 0.97
C GLN A 211 -9.61 -15.40 1.51
N TYR A 212 -8.91 -14.88 2.52
CA TYR A 212 -7.82 -15.62 3.18
C TYR A 212 -8.32 -16.89 3.86
N GLU A 213 -9.46 -16.83 4.56
CA GLU A 213 -10.10 -18.01 5.16
C GLU A 213 -10.44 -19.08 4.11
N LYS A 214 -11.04 -18.68 2.97
CA LYS A 214 -11.35 -19.60 1.86
C LYS A 214 -10.11 -20.22 1.23
N MET A 215 -8.95 -19.56 1.32
CA MET A 215 -7.68 -20.12 0.89
C MET A 215 -7.04 -21.04 1.95
N GLY A 216 -7.63 -21.15 3.16
CA GLY A 216 -7.07 -21.93 4.27
C GLY A 216 -5.95 -21.20 5.01
N VAL A 217 -5.86 -19.87 4.89
CA VAL A 217 -4.85 -19.08 5.59
C VAL A 217 -5.39 -18.66 6.94
N ASP A 218 -4.76 -19.09 8.04
CA ASP A 218 -5.11 -18.70 9.40
C ASP A 218 -4.26 -17.55 9.95
N LYS A 219 -3.06 -17.44 9.41
CA LYS A 219 -2.04 -16.53 9.91
C LYS A 219 -1.20 -15.95 8.79
N LEU A 220 -0.91 -14.66 8.89
CA LEU A 220 -0.05 -13.93 7.98
C LEU A 220 1.22 -13.47 8.71
N THR A 221 2.37 -13.72 8.12
CA THR A 221 3.62 -13.04 8.46
C THR A 221 3.76 -11.85 7.50
N MET A 222 3.88 -10.67 8.07
CA MET A 222 3.97 -9.44 7.30
C MET A 222 5.29 -8.73 7.55
N ASP A 223 5.88 -8.25 6.49
CA ASP A 223 7.05 -7.39 6.50
C ASP A 223 6.68 -6.04 5.88
N MET A 224 7.17 -4.94 6.43
CA MET A 224 6.95 -3.58 5.92
C MET A 224 8.26 -2.80 5.93
N TRP A 225 8.54 -2.14 4.84
CA TRP A 225 9.69 -1.25 4.67
C TRP A 225 9.19 0.20 4.60
N ILE A 226 9.54 0.97 5.61
CA ILE A 226 9.11 2.37 5.79
C ILE A 226 10.29 3.28 5.46
N ASP A 227 10.07 4.28 4.62
CA ASP A 227 11.07 5.26 4.23
C ASP A 227 11.23 6.42 5.23
N GLY A 228 12.08 7.40 4.89
CA GLY A 228 12.35 8.56 5.74
C GLY A 228 11.18 9.53 5.89
N ASP A 229 10.18 9.45 5.02
CA ASP A 229 8.96 10.26 5.05
C ASP A 229 7.79 9.54 5.75
N ASP A 230 8.10 8.45 6.46
CA ASP A 230 7.14 7.58 7.13
C ASP A 230 6.10 6.96 6.17
N GLN A 231 6.48 6.71 4.90
CA GLN A 231 5.64 6.05 3.93
C GLN A 231 6.06 4.59 3.76
N ALA A 232 5.10 3.68 3.58
CA ALA A 232 5.38 2.31 3.23
C ALA A 232 5.94 2.26 1.80
N LYS A 233 7.23 1.95 1.65
CA LYS A 233 7.87 1.77 0.34
C LYS A 233 7.63 0.39 -0.23
N GLN A 234 7.51 -0.61 0.64
CA GLN A 234 7.24 -1.99 0.29
C GLN A 234 6.55 -2.70 1.44
N PHE A 235 5.69 -3.66 1.11
CA PHE A 235 5.28 -4.68 2.07
C PHE A 235 5.32 -6.07 1.43
N ARG A 236 5.49 -7.09 2.28
CA ARG A 236 5.41 -8.49 1.89
C ARG A 236 4.50 -9.22 2.84
N MET A 237 3.66 -10.09 2.30
CA MET A 237 2.72 -10.91 3.03
C MET A 237 2.97 -12.38 2.70
N ARG A 238 3.04 -13.21 3.74
CA ARG A 238 3.27 -14.64 3.61
C ARG A 238 2.30 -15.40 4.49
N GLY A 239 1.77 -16.48 3.95
CA GLY A 239 0.89 -17.40 4.66
C GLY A 239 0.92 -18.78 4.04
N ASP A 240 0.58 -19.77 4.83
CA ASP A 240 0.38 -21.15 4.34
C ASP A 240 -1.11 -21.29 4.00
N ALA A 241 -1.40 -21.61 2.76
CA ALA A 241 -2.75 -21.87 2.26
C ALA A 241 -2.90 -23.32 1.81
N ASP A 242 -4.14 -23.82 1.74
CA ASP A 242 -4.43 -25.23 1.41
C ASP A 242 -3.84 -25.67 0.07
N LYS A 243 -3.80 -24.76 -0.92
CA LYS A 243 -3.39 -25.04 -2.29
C LYS A 243 -2.02 -24.48 -2.66
N GLY A 244 -1.19 -24.25 -1.67
CA GLY A 244 0.17 -23.77 -1.85
C GLY A 244 0.47 -22.47 -1.08
N PRO A 245 1.73 -22.05 -1.06
CA PRO A 245 2.12 -20.90 -0.28
C PRO A 245 1.58 -19.59 -0.89
N LEU A 246 1.09 -18.70 -0.02
CA LEU A 246 0.92 -17.29 -0.32
C LEU A 246 2.22 -16.56 0.02
N ASP A 247 2.83 -15.89 -0.94
CA ASP A 247 4.04 -15.08 -0.73
C ASP A 247 4.04 -13.93 -1.73
N MET A 248 3.50 -12.79 -1.34
CA MET A 248 3.31 -11.64 -2.19
C MET A 248 4.09 -10.44 -1.68
N THR A 249 4.81 -9.78 -2.56
CA THR A 249 5.52 -8.53 -2.30
C THR A 249 4.93 -7.43 -3.18
N VAL A 250 4.55 -6.33 -2.56
CA VAL A 250 4.13 -5.10 -3.24
C VAL A 250 5.15 -4.01 -2.97
N THR A 251 5.67 -3.42 -4.03
CA THR A 251 6.60 -2.29 -3.97
C THR A 251 5.90 -1.06 -4.54
N PHE A 252 5.80 -0.01 -3.76
CA PHE A 252 5.21 1.25 -4.19
C PHE A 252 6.27 2.09 -4.92
N LEU A 253 5.94 2.47 -6.14
CA LEU A 253 6.81 3.23 -7.04
C LEU A 253 6.57 4.74 -6.91
N GLY A 254 5.32 5.15 -6.64
CA GLY A 254 4.93 6.53 -6.43
C GLY A 254 3.55 6.65 -5.77
N PHE A 255 3.34 7.77 -5.06
CA PHE A 255 2.08 8.15 -4.45
C PHE A 255 1.70 9.56 -4.84
N ASN A 256 0.41 9.83 -4.97
CA ASN A 256 -0.14 11.16 -5.25
C ASN A 256 0.38 11.81 -6.54
N GLU A 257 0.89 11.01 -7.47
CA GLU A 257 1.30 11.44 -8.79
C GLU A 257 0.12 11.40 -9.77
N PRO A 258 0.09 12.25 -10.80
CA PRO A 258 -0.96 12.21 -11.81
C PRO A 258 -0.97 10.87 -12.56
N VAL A 259 -2.11 10.18 -12.53
CA VAL A 259 -2.34 8.93 -13.28
C VAL A 259 -3.22 9.23 -14.48
N LYS A 260 -2.84 8.70 -15.65
CA LYS A 260 -3.61 8.85 -16.87
C LYS A 260 -3.95 7.49 -17.48
N VAL A 261 -5.16 7.02 -17.21
CA VAL A 261 -5.69 5.83 -17.85
C VAL A 261 -6.57 6.22 -19.04
N THR A 262 -6.37 5.57 -20.17
CA THR A 262 -7.15 5.78 -21.40
C THR A 262 -7.86 4.49 -21.79
N ALA A 263 -9.08 4.61 -22.32
CA ALA A 263 -9.76 3.47 -22.93
C ALA A 263 -8.93 2.89 -24.08
N PRO A 264 -9.00 1.57 -24.30
CA PRO A 264 -8.39 0.96 -25.49
C PRO A 264 -9.03 1.49 -26.80
N PRO A 265 -8.32 1.31 -27.95
CA PRO A 265 -8.89 1.70 -29.24
C PRO A 265 -10.21 0.96 -29.51
N ALA A 266 -11.23 1.68 -29.97
CA ALA A 266 -12.54 1.09 -30.27
C ALA A 266 -12.46 -0.05 -31.31
N GLY A 267 -11.56 0.09 -32.31
CA GLY A 267 -11.35 -0.94 -33.34
C GLY A 267 -10.77 -2.26 -32.81
N GLU A 268 -10.14 -2.24 -31.62
CA GLU A 268 -9.56 -3.41 -30.96
C GLU A 268 -10.43 -3.93 -29.82
N THR A 269 -11.61 -3.34 -29.61
CA THR A 269 -12.48 -3.62 -28.48
C THR A 269 -13.82 -4.21 -28.92
N VAL A 270 -14.25 -5.26 -28.26
CA VAL A 270 -15.59 -5.83 -28.33
C VAL A 270 -16.40 -5.25 -27.19
N ASP A 271 -17.51 -4.58 -27.48
CA ASP A 271 -18.47 -4.12 -26.46
C ASP A 271 -19.47 -5.24 -26.17
N LEU A 272 -19.40 -5.80 -24.97
CA LEU A 272 -20.27 -6.91 -24.58
C LEU A 272 -21.76 -6.52 -24.55
N ALA A 273 -22.06 -5.27 -24.20
CA ALA A 273 -23.44 -4.79 -24.15
C ALA A 273 -24.05 -4.71 -25.58
N GLU A 274 -23.28 -4.27 -26.57
CA GLU A 274 -23.69 -4.25 -27.97
C GLU A 274 -23.94 -5.68 -28.51
N MET A 275 -23.01 -6.60 -28.25
CA MET A 275 -23.17 -8.01 -28.64
C MET A 275 -24.44 -8.65 -28.07
N MET A 276 -24.74 -8.39 -26.79
CA MET A 276 -25.93 -8.92 -26.14
C MET A 276 -27.23 -8.31 -26.71
N GLN A 277 -27.21 -7.10 -27.24
CA GLN A 277 -28.36 -6.47 -27.89
C GLN A 277 -28.57 -7.04 -29.30
N GLU A 278 -27.52 -7.23 -30.07
CA GLU A 278 -27.59 -7.83 -31.42
C GLU A 278 -28.11 -9.25 -31.37
N GLY A 279 -27.66 -10.06 -30.41
CA GLY A 279 -28.15 -11.44 -30.22
C GLY A 279 -29.61 -11.55 -29.76
N ARG A 280 -30.24 -10.44 -29.32
CA ARG A 280 -31.64 -10.40 -28.92
C ARG A 280 -32.58 -9.98 -30.07
N THR A 281 -32.04 -9.40 -31.12
CA THR A 281 -32.78 -8.86 -32.25
C THR A 281 -32.73 -9.76 -33.51
N GLY A 282 -31.92 -10.83 -33.49
CA GLY A 282 -31.85 -11.87 -34.51
C GLY A 282 -32.62 -13.13 -34.09
#